data_2caa2ceb0a9783bfed5822f36aed646e
#
_entry.id   2caa2ceb0a9783bfed5822f36aed646e
#
_cell.length_a   1.000
_cell.length_b   1.000
_cell.length_c   1.000
_cell.angle_alpha   90.00
_cell.angle_beta   90.00
_cell.angle_gamma   90.00
#
_symmetry.space_group_name_H-M   'P 1'
#
loop_
_entity.id
_entity.type
_entity.pdbx_description
1 polymer ?
#
loop_
_entity_poly.entity_id
_entity_poly.type
_entity_poly.pdbx_seq_one_letter_code
_entity_poly.pdbx_strand_id
1 'polypeptide(L)' 'MTKKQLLQALSIVEEDAEVTAIFQGKYSTSYPALVNGINIVFINSTPQAELLLSEVVHEEAA' A
#
# COMPACT_ATOMS: atom_id res chain seq x y z
N MET A 1 4.55 -3.99 6.55
CA MET A 1 3.29 -3.75 7.29
C MET A 1 2.60 -5.07 7.56
N THR A 2 2.17 -5.29 8.78
CA THR A 2 1.45 -6.50 9.15
C THR A 2 -0.03 -6.37 8.83
N LYS A 3 -0.74 -7.51 8.81
CA LYS A 3 -2.19 -7.52 8.64
C LYS A 3 -2.88 -6.64 9.69
N LYS A 4 -2.43 -6.72 10.93
CA LYS A 4 -3.00 -5.92 12.02
C LYS A 4 -2.84 -4.44 11.77
N GLN A 5 -1.65 -4.03 11.34
CA GLN A 5 -1.38 -2.62 11.02
C GLN A 5 -2.23 -2.16 9.83
N LEU A 6 -2.36 -3.00 8.83
CA LEU A 6 -3.18 -2.69 7.65
C LEU A 6 -4.65 -2.48 8.03
N LEU A 7 -5.20 -3.38 8.82
CA LEU A 7 -6.60 -3.27 9.25
C LEU A 7 -6.84 -2.03 10.09
N GLN A 8 -5.89 -1.68 10.97
CA GLN A 8 -6.00 -0.47 11.78
C GLN A 8 -5.94 0.78 10.92
N ALA A 9 -5.06 0.82 9.94
CA ALA A 9 -4.94 1.96 9.05
C ALA A 9 -6.19 2.14 8.19
N LEU A 10 -6.77 1.05 7.71
CA LEU A 10 -7.97 1.09 6.87
C LEU A 10 -9.23 1.44 7.65
N SER A 11 -9.21 1.35 8.98
CA SER A 11 -10.40 1.67 9.78
C SER A 11 -10.80 3.15 9.71
N ILE A 12 -9.91 4.00 9.22
CA ILE A 12 -10.19 5.44 9.08
C ILE A 12 -11.12 5.72 7.90
N VAL A 13 -11.09 4.87 6.89
CA VAL A 13 -11.91 5.03 5.68
C VAL A 13 -13.15 4.16 5.76
N GLU A 14 -14.16 4.52 4.99
CA GLU A 14 -15.41 3.75 4.94
C GLU A 14 -15.23 2.42 4.22
N GLU A 15 -16.16 1.50 4.43
CA GLU A 15 -16.07 0.16 3.86
C GLU A 15 -16.06 0.13 2.34
N ASP A 16 -16.75 1.06 1.71
CA ASP A 16 -16.83 1.15 0.27
C ASP A 16 -15.86 2.17 -0.33
N ALA A 17 -14.90 2.67 0.47
CA ALA A 17 -13.88 3.57 -0.02
C ALA A 17 -12.97 2.84 -1.02
N GLU A 18 -12.58 3.56 -2.06
CA GLU A 18 -11.63 3.02 -3.02
C GLU A 18 -10.26 2.82 -2.39
N VAL A 19 -9.60 1.74 -2.75
CA VAL A 19 -8.23 1.47 -2.35
C VAL A 19 -7.36 1.46 -3.61
N THR A 20 -6.39 2.36 -3.65
CA THR A 20 -5.44 2.44 -4.74
C THR A 20 -4.06 2.08 -4.25
N ALA A 21 -3.10 1.95 -5.14
CA ALA A 21 -1.75 1.62 -4.77
C ALA A 21 -0.76 2.38 -5.65
N ILE A 22 0.34 2.82 -5.05
CA ILE A 22 1.45 3.41 -5.77
C ILE A 22 2.68 2.55 -5.53
N PHE A 23 3.33 2.16 -6.60
CA PHE A 23 4.56 1.40 -6.54
C PHE A 23 5.75 2.35 -6.60
N GLN A 24 6.58 2.27 -5.58
CA GLN A 24 7.80 3.07 -5.49
C GLN A 24 9.01 2.20 -5.79
N GLY A 25 9.20 1.89 -7.06
CA GLY A 25 10.31 1.09 -7.50
C GLY A 25 10.66 1.39 -8.93
N LYS A 26 11.82 0.94 -9.36
CA LYS A 26 12.29 1.19 -10.73
C LYS A 26 11.70 0.24 -11.74
N TYR A 27 11.23 -0.91 -11.30
CA TYR A 27 10.84 -1.99 -12.18
C TYR A 27 9.47 -2.50 -11.83
N SER A 28 8.67 -2.65 -12.83
CA SER A 28 7.50 -3.48 -12.78
C SER A 28 7.98 -4.93 -12.82
N THR A 29 7.99 -5.60 -11.70
CA THR A 29 8.44 -6.98 -11.64
C THR A 29 7.29 -7.88 -11.25
N SER A 30 7.43 -9.16 -11.52
CA SER A 30 6.49 -10.17 -11.06
C SER A 30 6.72 -10.57 -9.60
N TYR A 31 7.66 -9.94 -8.93
CA TYR A 31 7.93 -10.21 -7.53
C TYR A 31 6.90 -9.53 -6.63
N PRO A 32 6.58 -10.14 -5.49
CA PRO A 32 5.69 -9.48 -4.55
C PRO A 32 6.29 -8.17 -4.04
N ALA A 33 5.45 -7.18 -3.86
CA ALA A 33 5.85 -5.91 -3.28
C ALA A 33 5.49 -5.88 -1.80
N LEU A 34 6.28 -5.13 -1.02
CA LEU A 34 5.95 -4.88 0.36
C LEU A 34 5.01 -3.68 0.47
N VAL A 35 4.04 -3.78 1.35
CA VAL A 35 3.25 -2.62 1.73
C VAL A 35 4.01 -1.88 2.82
N ASN A 36 4.52 -0.70 2.49
CA ASN A 36 5.30 0.11 3.41
C ASN A 36 4.45 1.05 4.25
N GLY A 37 3.29 1.40 3.77
CA GLY A 37 2.44 2.34 4.49
C GLY A 37 1.16 2.60 3.72
N ILE A 38 0.33 3.43 4.32
CA ILE A 38 -0.94 3.84 3.73
C ILE A 38 -1.06 5.35 3.89
N ASN A 39 -1.37 6.02 2.79
CA ASN A 39 -1.77 7.42 2.82
C ASN A 39 -3.30 7.50 2.73
N ILE A 40 -3.85 8.45 3.45
CA ILE A 40 -5.26 8.80 3.27
C ILE A 40 -5.30 10.01 2.36
N VAL A 41 -5.90 9.83 1.19
CA VAL A 41 -6.06 10.90 0.21
C VAL A 41 -7.53 11.27 0.10
N PHE A 42 -7.78 12.54 -0.18
CA PHE A 42 -9.16 13.01 -0.35
C PHE A 42 -9.44 13.25 -1.82
N ILE A 43 -10.40 12.51 -2.34
CA ILE A 43 -10.86 12.68 -3.71
C ILE A 43 -12.33 13.11 -3.64
N ASN A 44 -12.62 14.28 -4.17
CA ASN A 44 -13.95 14.88 -4.07
C ASN A 44 -14.47 14.94 -2.63
N SER A 45 -13.57 15.30 -1.71
CA SER A 45 -13.85 15.40 -0.26
C SER A 45 -14.15 14.07 0.42
N THR A 46 -13.90 12.95 -0.25
CA THR A 46 -14.10 11.63 0.31
C THR A 46 -12.73 11.00 0.62
N PRO A 47 -12.50 10.55 1.86
CA PRO A 47 -11.23 9.90 2.19
C PRO A 47 -11.13 8.54 1.52
N GLN A 48 -9.98 8.28 0.91
CA GLN A 48 -9.65 7.02 0.28
C GLN A 48 -8.29 6.56 0.72
N ALA A 49 -8.06 5.26 0.68
CA ALA A 49 -6.79 4.68 1.07
C ALA A 49 -5.88 4.49 -0.14
N GLU A 50 -4.61 4.83 0.03
CA GLU A 50 -3.59 4.64 -0.99
C GLU A 50 -2.44 3.85 -0.39
N LEU A 51 -2.22 2.64 -0.89
CA LEU A 51 -1.14 1.78 -0.42
C LEU A 51 0.18 2.22 -1.03
N LEU A 52 1.19 2.34 -0.19
CA LEU A 52 2.55 2.60 -0.64
C LEU A 52 3.29 1.27 -0.73
N LEU A 53 3.63 0.89 -1.94
CA LEU A 53 4.30 -0.36 -2.22
C LEU A 53 5.76 -0.11 -2.54
N SER A 54 6.63 -1.01 -2.12
CA SER A 54 8.04 -0.96 -2.47
C SER A 54 8.55 -2.33 -2.90
N GLU A 55 9.64 -2.30 -3.63
CA GLU A 55 10.32 -3.50 -4.06
C GLU A 55 10.85 -4.30 -2.88
N VAL A 56 10.69 -5.61 -2.95
CA VAL A 56 11.42 -6.51 -2.06
C VAL A 56 12.81 -6.70 -2.65
N VAL A 57 13.81 -6.31 -1.89
CA VAL A 57 15.18 -6.61 -2.28
C VAL A 57 15.42 -8.09 -2.04
N HIS A 58 15.52 -8.85 -3.11
CA HIS A 58 15.96 -10.23 -3.02
C HIS A 58 17.47 -10.24 -2.81
N GLU A 59 17.88 -10.53 -1.60
CA GLU A 59 19.25 -10.96 -1.42
C GLU A 59 19.33 -12.37 -1.97
N GLU A 60 19.92 -12.50 -3.14
CA GLU A 60 20.32 -13.82 -3.58
C GLU A 60 21.41 -14.30 -2.65
N ALA A 61 21.07 -15.32 -1.89
CA ALA A 61 22.11 -16.10 -1.24
C ALA A 61 22.97 -16.70 -2.36
N ALA A 62 24.08 -16.12 -2.54
CA ALA A 62 25.05 -16.65 -3.49
C ALA A 62 25.50 -18.05 -3.07
#